data_604d3a45dab916206c7727ef7aa07f50
#
_entry.id   604d3a45dab916206c7727ef7aa07f50
#
_cell.length_a   1.000
_cell.length_b   1.000
_cell.length_c   1.000
_cell.angle_alpha   90.00
_cell.angle_beta   90.00
_cell.angle_gamma   90.00
#
_symmetry.space_group_name_H-M   'P 1'
#
loop_
_entity.id
_entity.type
_entity.pdbx_description
1 polymer ?
#
loop_
_entity_poly.entity_id
_entity_poly.type
_entity_poly.pdbx_seq_one_letter_code
_entity_poly.pdbx_strand_id
1 'polypeptide(L)'
;IGGSNIAMMFQERAGFSRAAMKRPDILILNQSLAGHDAESLQRLRDKVSELLPETTQIYMDSSFANPDDFDMYIKIRGGRIDGLAQVDTPSQDDSISDDLRRKLRIIARNDLFGNLDPRNQRLLAFAAQWYTVAQGEMVFAQDQRPDAVYLCLSGKGELSWRDPEGLAHHVSTVEKGRLIGDLAVIVNEPRQMDFVAVEDSRFLRIGADQFKSVVENDRVILLSLLRTVSSHLTNAADLLRAARVDIP
;
A
#
# COMPACT_ATOMS: atom_id res chain seq x y z
N ILE A 1 32.78 -22.20 11.68
CA ILE A 1 32.14 -21.15 12.55
C ILE A 1 30.76 -20.75 12.02
N GLY A 2 30.22 -21.36 10.94
CA GLY A 2 28.96 -20.98 10.31
C GLY A 2 27.72 -21.80 10.66
N GLY A 3 27.85 -22.94 11.35
CA GLY A 3 26.72 -23.86 11.55
C GLY A 3 25.77 -23.53 12.70
N SER A 4 26.25 -22.85 13.74
CA SER A 4 25.43 -22.50 14.91
C SER A 4 24.43 -21.36 14.65
N ASN A 5 24.80 -20.41 13.82
CA ASN A 5 23.92 -19.28 13.49
C ASN A 5 22.73 -19.68 12.61
N ILE A 6 22.92 -20.65 11.70
CA ILE A 6 21.83 -21.15 10.83
C ILE A 6 20.79 -21.90 11.64
N ALA A 7 21.21 -22.74 12.60
CA ALA A 7 20.28 -23.48 13.46
C ALA A 7 19.47 -22.53 14.36
N MET A 8 20.07 -21.46 14.88
CA MET A 8 19.40 -20.45 15.70
C MET A 8 18.36 -19.69 14.89
N MET A 9 18.67 -19.27 13.68
CA MET A 9 17.72 -18.61 12.77
C MET A 9 16.51 -19.50 12.44
N PHE A 10 16.68 -20.80 12.27
CA PHE A 10 15.57 -21.73 12.04
C PHE A 10 14.69 -21.92 13.27
N GLN A 11 15.27 -21.97 14.47
CA GLN A 11 14.52 -22.09 15.73
C GLN A 11 13.71 -20.84 16.02
N GLU A 12 14.25 -19.65 15.78
CA GLU A 12 13.56 -18.39 15.94
C GLU A 12 12.39 -18.24 14.96
N ARG A 13 12.59 -18.58 13.69
CA ARG A 13 11.51 -18.57 12.68
C ARG A 13 10.39 -19.56 13.02
N ALA A 14 10.72 -20.75 13.51
CA ALA A 14 9.71 -21.74 13.92
C ALA A 14 8.96 -21.32 15.19
N GLY A 15 9.63 -20.63 16.11
CA GLY A 15 9.02 -20.05 17.30
C GLY A 15 8.03 -18.95 16.95
N PHE A 16 8.44 -18.04 16.07
CA PHE A 16 7.62 -16.97 15.55
C PHE A 16 6.39 -17.50 14.80
N SER A 17 6.56 -18.45 13.88
CA SER A 17 5.45 -19.02 13.11
C SER A 17 4.40 -19.67 14.02
N ARG A 18 4.84 -20.36 15.08
CA ARG A 18 3.92 -20.94 16.08
C ARG A 18 3.17 -19.89 16.90
N ALA A 19 3.84 -18.81 17.28
CA ALA A 19 3.20 -17.70 18.00
C ALA A 19 2.18 -17.00 17.09
N ALA A 20 2.54 -16.70 15.84
CA ALA A 20 1.67 -16.05 14.86
C ALA A 20 0.40 -16.87 14.54
N MET A 21 0.52 -18.19 14.43
CA MET A 21 -0.65 -19.07 14.19
C MET A 21 -1.69 -19.05 15.30
N LYS A 22 -1.32 -18.66 16.52
CA LYS A 22 -2.25 -18.54 17.65
C LYS A 22 -3.08 -17.25 17.62
N ARG A 23 -2.77 -16.32 16.71
CA ARG A 23 -3.41 -14.97 16.63
C ARG A 23 -3.50 -14.31 18.01
N PRO A 24 -2.38 -14.04 18.68
CA PRO A 24 -2.39 -13.49 20.02
C PRO A 24 -2.82 -12.02 20.02
N ASP A 25 -3.45 -11.55 21.09
CA ASP A 25 -3.74 -10.12 21.29
C ASP A 25 -2.45 -9.31 21.50
N ILE A 26 -1.43 -9.92 22.11
CA ILE A 26 -0.12 -9.30 22.37
C ILE A 26 0.99 -10.24 21.92
N LEU A 27 1.90 -9.76 21.08
CA LEU A 27 3.10 -10.46 20.65
C LEU A 27 4.35 -9.74 21.16
N ILE A 28 5.14 -10.41 21.99
CA ILE A 28 6.40 -9.86 22.52
C ILE A 28 7.58 -10.51 21.79
N LEU A 29 8.40 -9.68 21.16
CA LEU A 29 9.61 -10.05 20.42
C LEU A 29 10.82 -9.51 21.20
N ASN A 30 11.44 -10.37 22.01
CA ASN A 30 12.57 -10.01 22.86
C ASN A 30 13.87 -10.50 22.23
N GLN A 31 14.75 -9.58 21.81
CA GLN A 31 16.07 -9.85 21.21
C GLN A 31 16.06 -10.92 20.10
N SER A 32 14.89 -11.30 19.62
CA SER A 32 14.69 -12.33 18.59
C SER A 32 15.28 -11.91 17.23
N LEU A 33 15.78 -10.69 17.16
CA LEU A 33 16.21 -10.02 15.94
C LEU A 33 17.70 -9.64 16.00
N ALA A 34 18.39 -10.02 17.07
CA ALA A 34 19.83 -9.77 17.23
C ALA A 34 20.62 -10.43 16.09
N GLY A 35 21.39 -9.66 15.34
CA GLY A 35 22.20 -10.15 14.21
C GLY A 35 21.56 -10.03 12.82
N HIS A 36 20.36 -9.49 12.72
CA HIS A 36 19.76 -9.10 11.45
C HIS A 36 20.17 -7.67 11.06
N ASP A 37 20.35 -7.42 9.76
CA ASP A 37 20.50 -6.06 9.25
C ASP A 37 19.16 -5.29 9.32
N ALA A 38 19.24 -3.96 9.25
CA ALA A 38 18.08 -3.08 9.38
C ALA A 38 16.99 -3.38 8.31
N GLU A 39 17.38 -3.77 7.11
CA GLU A 39 16.46 -4.08 6.03
C GLU A 39 15.69 -5.39 6.29
N SER A 40 16.38 -6.42 6.78
CA SER A 40 15.77 -7.69 7.17
C SER A 40 14.79 -7.53 8.34
N LEU A 41 15.14 -6.67 9.30
CA LEU A 41 14.27 -6.32 10.43
C LEU A 41 13.01 -5.60 9.97
N GLN A 42 13.14 -4.66 9.04
CA GLN A 42 11.99 -3.95 8.49
C GLN A 42 11.05 -4.89 7.75
N ARG A 43 11.59 -5.75 6.88
CA ARG A 43 10.79 -6.76 6.16
C ARG A 43 10.04 -7.71 7.11
N LEU A 44 10.69 -8.10 8.21
CA LEU A 44 10.04 -8.95 9.21
C LEU A 44 8.90 -8.22 9.92
N ARG A 45 9.11 -6.99 10.35
CA ARG A 45 8.06 -6.16 10.98
C ARG A 45 6.87 -5.96 10.02
N ASP A 46 7.14 -5.66 8.76
CA ASP A 46 6.11 -5.51 7.75
C ASP A 46 5.28 -6.78 7.59
N LYS A 47 5.97 -7.93 7.56
CA LYS A 47 5.31 -9.23 7.46
C LYS A 47 4.48 -9.58 8.70
N VAL A 48 4.96 -9.25 9.89
CA VAL A 48 4.21 -9.43 11.14
C VAL A 48 2.97 -8.56 11.16
N SER A 49 3.10 -7.29 10.79
CA SER A 49 1.98 -6.35 10.74
C SER A 49 0.94 -6.74 9.67
N GLU A 50 1.38 -7.34 8.57
CA GLU A 50 0.49 -7.89 7.55
C GLU A 50 -0.30 -9.11 8.04
N LEU A 51 0.38 -10.03 8.72
CA LEU A 51 -0.22 -11.29 9.18
C LEU A 51 -1.08 -11.14 10.44
N LEU A 52 -0.77 -10.16 11.28
CA LEU A 52 -1.36 -9.93 12.60
C LEU A 52 -1.76 -8.45 12.78
N PRO A 53 -2.70 -7.94 11.99
CA PRO A 53 -3.05 -6.51 11.98
C PRO A 53 -3.69 -6.01 13.28
N GLU A 54 -4.35 -6.89 14.02
CA GLU A 54 -5.04 -6.58 15.29
C GLU A 54 -4.20 -6.85 16.54
N THR A 55 -2.97 -7.39 16.36
CA THR A 55 -2.09 -7.79 17.48
C THR A 55 -1.23 -6.61 17.94
N THR A 56 -1.22 -6.30 19.21
CA THR A 56 -0.23 -5.39 19.81
C THR A 56 1.15 -6.04 19.79
N GLN A 57 2.10 -5.38 19.13
CA GLN A 57 3.45 -5.91 18.95
C GLN A 57 4.44 -5.14 19.82
N ILE A 58 5.15 -5.84 20.70
CA ILE A 58 6.17 -5.27 21.60
C ILE A 58 7.53 -5.80 21.16
N TYR A 59 8.39 -4.90 20.72
CA TYR A 59 9.76 -5.20 20.34
C TYR A 59 10.72 -4.77 21.44
N MET A 60 11.56 -5.67 21.92
CA MET A 60 12.56 -5.41 22.97
C MET A 60 13.95 -5.67 22.39
N ASP A 61 14.65 -4.63 21.99
CA ASP A 61 16.00 -4.72 21.41
C ASP A 61 16.84 -3.50 21.81
N SER A 62 18.15 -3.64 21.80
CA SER A 62 19.11 -2.57 22.08
C SER A 62 19.56 -1.83 20.81
N SER A 63 19.18 -2.29 19.62
CA SER A 63 19.72 -1.88 18.32
C SER A 63 18.73 -1.14 17.41
N PHE A 64 17.56 -0.70 17.91
CA PHE A 64 16.62 0.04 17.09
C PHE A 64 17.21 1.39 16.64
N ALA A 65 17.39 1.51 15.33
CA ALA A 65 18.02 2.69 14.74
C ALA A 65 17.04 3.86 14.57
N ASN A 66 15.73 3.61 14.48
CA ASN A 66 14.74 4.65 14.22
C ASN A 66 13.48 4.50 15.08
N PRO A 67 13.30 5.40 16.09
CA PRO A 67 12.09 5.43 16.92
C PRO A 67 10.79 5.66 16.16
N ASP A 68 10.85 6.36 15.01
CA ASP A 68 9.69 6.74 14.21
C ASP A 68 9.00 5.54 13.52
N ASP A 69 9.63 4.35 13.58
CA ASP A 69 9.03 3.12 13.07
C ASP A 69 8.01 2.48 14.03
N PHE A 70 7.81 3.05 15.22
CA PHE A 70 6.94 2.53 16.27
C PHE A 70 5.88 3.55 16.68
N ASP A 71 4.73 3.07 17.12
CA ASP A 71 3.66 3.93 17.65
C ASP A 71 4.06 4.50 19.02
N MET A 72 4.87 3.75 19.78
CA MET A 72 5.44 4.16 21.06
C MET A 72 6.80 3.50 21.27
N TYR A 73 7.76 4.21 21.83
CA TYR A 73 8.98 3.58 22.30
C TYR A 73 9.36 4.03 23.72
N ILE A 74 9.93 3.10 24.48
CA ILE A 74 10.40 3.32 25.85
C ILE A 74 11.90 3.03 25.88
N LYS A 75 12.70 4.03 26.23
CA LYS A 75 14.14 3.86 26.41
C LYS A 75 14.46 3.54 27.86
N ILE A 76 15.08 2.38 28.09
CA ILE A 76 15.51 1.93 29.42
C ILE A 76 17.03 1.98 29.48
N ARG A 77 17.57 2.67 30.50
CA ARG A 77 19.01 2.72 30.76
C ARG A 77 19.26 2.48 32.26
N GLY A 78 20.14 1.51 32.56
CA GLY A 78 20.47 1.21 33.97
C GLY A 78 19.26 0.80 34.83
N GLY A 79 18.29 0.10 34.24
CA GLY A 79 17.07 -0.33 34.94
C GLY A 79 16.06 0.79 35.21
N ARG A 80 16.27 1.98 34.66
CA ARG A 80 15.35 3.12 34.77
C ARG A 80 14.88 3.56 33.40
N ILE A 81 13.66 4.07 33.34
CA ILE A 81 13.12 4.71 32.13
C ILE A 81 13.88 6.01 31.93
N ASP A 82 14.64 6.10 30.81
CA ASP A 82 15.52 7.26 30.48
C ASP A 82 14.84 8.18 29.45
N GLY A 83 13.58 8.03 29.24
CA GLY A 83 12.74 8.84 28.36
C GLY A 83 11.50 8.06 27.99
N LEU A 84 10.37 8.61 28.35
CA LEU A 84 9.09 8.35 27.73
C LEU A 84 8.97 9.38 26.61
N ALA A 85 9.20 8.99 25.37
CA ALA A 85 8.50 9.66 24.30
C ALA A 85 7.08 9.11 24.35
N GLN A 86 6.29 9.67 25.24
CA GLN A 86 4.87 9.52 25.26
C GLN A 86 4.38 10.10 23.95
N VAL A 87 3.85 9.27 23.09
CA VAL A 87 2.77 9.71 22.22
C VAL A 87 1.65 10.03 23.20
N ASP A 88 1.41 11.30 23.42
CA ASP A 88 0.40 11.79 24.37
C ASP A 88 -0.92 11.08 24.09
N THR A 89 -1.68 10.83 25.16
CA THR A 89 -3.04 10.24 25.13
C THR A 89 -3.90 10.93 24.07
N PRO A 90 -4.65 10.20 23.21
CA PRO A 90 -5.24 10.77 22.02
C PRO A 90 -6.23 11.89 22.36
N SER A 91 -5.81 13.10 22.12
CA SER A 91 -6.72 14.19 21.81
C SER A 91 -7.30 13.92 20.40
N GLN A 92 -8.43 14.52 20.03
CA GLN A 92 -9.00 14.39 18.69
C GLN A 92 -7.97 14.68 17.56
N ASP A 93 -6.92 15.47 17.86
CA ASP A 93 -5.79 15.78 16.99
C ASP A 93 -4.84 14.58 16.77
N ASP A 94 -4.69 13.68 17.75
CA ASP A 94 -3.76 12.53 17.65
C ASP A 94 -4.31 11.42 16.75
N SER A 95 -5.63 11.23 16.72
CA SER A 95 -6.27 10.29 15.78
C SER A 95 -6.08 10.72 14.33
N ILE A 96 -6.07 12.03 14.06
CA ILE A 96 -5.78 12.62 12.75
C ILE A 96 -4.30 12.40 12.40
N SER A 97 -3.40 12.54 13.37
CA SER A 97 -1.97 12.33 13.15
C SER A 97 -1.64 10.87 12.84
N ASP A 98 -2.27 9.91 13.52
CA ASP A 98 -2.08 8.48 13.28
C ASP A 98 -2.68 8.02 11.95
N ASP A 99 -3.84 8.52 11.58
CA ASP A 99 -4.44 8.29 10.28
C ASP A 99 -3.53 8.80 9.16
N LEU A 100 -3.01 10.01 9.30
CA LEU A 100 -2.07 10.60 8.35
C LEU A 100 -0.77 9.80 8.25
N ARG A 101 -0.22 9.33 9.37
CA ARG A 101 0.98 8.47 9.40
C ARG A 101 0.74 7.15 8.66
N ARG A 102 -0.44 6.51 8.86
CA ARG A 102 -0.80 5.28 8.13
C ARG A 102 -0.88 5.51 6.63
N LYS A 103 -1.52 6.58 6.20
CA LYS A 103 -1.63 6.96 4.79
C LYS A 103 -0.27 7.28 4.18
N LEU A 104 0.58 8.05 4.89
CA LEU A 104 1.96 8.33 4.47
C LEU A 104 2.77 7.06 4.27
N ARG A 105 2.69 6.10 5.20
CA ARG A 105 3.39 4.83 5.10
C ARG A 105 2.97 4.03 3.86
N ILE A 106 1.69 4.03 3.53
CA ILE A 106 1.14 3.37 2.34
C ILE A 106 1.66 4.05 1.07
N ILE A 107 1.58 5.37 1.02
CA ILE A 107 2.02 6.18 -0.12
C ILE A 107 3.53 6.01 -0.35
N ALA A 108 4.34 6.10 0.70
CA ALA A 108 5.78 5.95 0.60
C ALA A 108 6.25 4.55 0.15
N ARG A 109 5.44 3.51 0.37
CA ARG A 109 5.74 2.14 -0.05
C ARG A 109 5.17 1.77 -1.43
N ASN A 110 4.38 2.63 -2.01
CA ASN A 110 3.84 2.37 -3.34
C ASN A 110 4.88 2.68 -4.41
N ASP A 111 5.03 1.83 -5.40
CA ASP A 111 6.04 1.95 -6.47
C ASP A 111 5.96 3.28 -7.23
N LEU A 112 4.74 3.79 -7.41
CA LEU A 112 4.53 5.06 -8.11
C LEU A 112 4.83 6.27 -7.22
N PHE A 113 4.37 6.24 -5.96
CA PHE A 113 4.42 7.39 -5.05
C PHE A 113 5.64 7.41 -4.14
N GLY A 114 6.34 6.28 -3.97
CA GLY A 114 7.48 6.15 -3.06
C GLY A 114 8.67 7.03 -3.43
N ASN A 115 8.80 7.37 -4.71
CA ASN A 115 9.87 8.22 -5.23
C ASN A 115 9.50 9.72 -5.31
N LEU A 116 8.30 10.10 -4.87
CA LEU A 116 7.88 11.49 -4.79
C LEU A 116 8.68 12.25 -3.73
N ASP A 117 8.80 13.57 -3.94
CA ASP A 117 9.25 14.47 -2.88
C ASP A 117 8.41 14.28 -1.60
N PRO A 118 9.03 14.26 -0.40
CA PRO A 118 8.31 14.06 0.86
C PRO A 118 7.15 15.04 1.09
N ARG A 119 7.24 16.26 0.54
CA ARG A 119 6.15 17.23 0.59
C ARG A 119 4.95 16.75 -0.22
N ASN A 120 5.18 16.23 -1.41
CA ASN A 120 4.13 15.69 -2.29
C ASN A 120 3.50 14.44 -1.71
N GLN A 121 4.29 13.55 -1.09
CA GLN A 121 3.75 12.40 -0.34
C GLN A 121 2.80 12.83 0.78
N ARG A 122 3.17 13.87 1.55
CA ARG A 122 2.31 14.42 2.61
C ARG A 122 1.03 15.03 2.06
N LEU A 123 1.10 15.76 0.95
CA LEU A 123 -0.09 16.33 0.30
C LEU A 123 -1.06 15.24 -0.14
N LEU A 124 -0.56 14.17 -0.77
CA LEU A 124 -1.39 13.02 -1.16
C LEU A 124 -1.98 12.31 0.07
N ALA A 125 -1.19 12.08 1.12
CA ALA A 125 -1.65 11.43 2.33
C ALA A 125 -2.75 12.23 3.04
N PHE A 126 -2.60 13.54 3.10
CA PHE A 126 -3.60 14.45 3.69
C PHE A 126 -4.90 14.45 2.88
N ALA A 127 -4.80 14.47 1.55
CA ALA A 127 -5.96 14.48 0.66
C ALA A 127 -6.64 13.11 0.53
N ALA A 128 -5.94 12.04 0.86
CA ALA A 128 -6.42 10.67 0.70
C ALA A 128 -7.51 10.31 1.72
N GLN A 129 -8.46 9.50 1.29
CA GLN A 129 -9.56 8.98 2.10
C GLN A 129 -9.59 7.46 2.03
N TRP A 130 -9.89 6.81 3.15
CA TRP A 130 -10.17 5.38 3.15
C TRP A 130 -11.49 5.13 2.41
N TYR A 131 -11.49 4.15 1.54
CA TYR A 131 -12.65 3.78 0.75
C TYR A 131 -12.80 2.27 0.74
N THR A 132 -13.90 1.79 1.29
CA THR A 132 -14.22 0.36 1.38
C THR A 132 -15.39 0.06 0.48
N VAL A 133 -15.32 -1.06 -0.23
CA VAL A 133 -16.31 -1.48 -1.21
C VAL A 133 -16.59 -2.96 -1.00
N ALA A 134 -17.86 -3.36 -0.93
CA ALA A 134 -18.24 -4.75 -0.82
C ALA A 134 -18.11 -5.48 -2.17
N GLN A 135 -18.03 -6.79 -2.12
CA GLN A 135 -18.07 -7.64 -3.31
C GLN A 135 -19.29 -7.31 -4.18
N GLY A 136 -19.07 -7.14 -5.49
CA GLY A 136 -20.11 -6.82 -6.47
C GLY A 136 -20.43 -5.33 -6.60
N GLU A 137 -19.91 -4.47 -5.72
CA GLU A 137 -20.15 -3.03 -5.82
C GLU A 137 -19.24 -2.38 -6.87
N MET A 138 -19.82 -1.39 -7.54
CA MET A 138 -19.13 -0.59 -8.55
C MET A 138 -18.39 0.57 -7.88
N VAL A 139 -17.10 0.69 -8.17
CA VAL A 139 -16.25 1.80 -7.68
C VAL A 139 -16.43 3.03 -8.57
N PHE A 140 -16.45 2.83 -9.89
CA PHE A 140 -16.81 3.86 -10.88
C PHE A 140 -17.33 3.21 -12.16
N ALA A 141 -18.13 3.95 -12.93
CA ALA A 141 -18.74 3.50 -14.16
C ALA A 141 -18.06 4.13 -15.39
N GLN A 142 -18.13 3.42 -16.52
CA GLN A 142 -17.82 3.96 -17.84
C GLN A 142 -18.64 5.22 -18.10
N ASP A 143 -18.08 6.18 -18.81
CA ASP A 143 -18.64 7.50 -19.10
C ASP A 143 -18.83 8.43 -17.89
N GLN A 144 -18.56 7.97 -16.67
CA GLN A 144 -18.57 8.80 -15.47
C GLN A 144 -17.43 9.83 -15.50
N ARG A 145 -17.71 11.05 -15.03
CA ARG A 145 -16.67 12.07 -14.87
C ARG A 145 -15.64 11.64 -13.81
N PRO A 146 -14.34 11.75 -14.09
CA PRO A 146 -13.30 11.30 -13.15
C PRO A 146 -13.20 12.28 -11.95
N ASP A 147 -13.53 11.80 -10.78
CA ASP A 147 -13.53 12.53 -9.51
C ASP A 147 -12.37 12.19 -8.58
N ALA A 148 -11.76 11.05 -8.79
CA ALA A 148 -10.68 10.53 -7.94
C ALA A 148 -9.85 9.45 -8.65
N VAL A 149 -8.69 9.13 -8.06
CA VAL A 149 -7.92 7.91 -8.31
C VAL A 149 -7.99 7.00 -7.11
N TYR A 150 -7.80 5.70 -7.31
CA TYR A 150 -7.95 4.69 -6.28
C TYR A 150 -6.71 3.79 -6.23
N LEU A 151 -6.02 3.75 -5.09
CA LEU A 151 -4.93 2.82 -4.82
C LEU A 151 -5.48 1.59 -4.10
N CYS A 152 -5.38 0.41 -4.70
CA CYS A 152 -5.85 -0.83 -4.10
C CYS A 152 -4.94 -1.25 -2.93
N LEU A 153 -5.52 -1.40 -1.74
CA LEU A 153 -4.81 -1.80 -0.51
C LEU A 153 -5.01 -3.27 -0.19
N SER A 154 -6.21 -3.78 -0.45
CA SER A 154 -6.56 -5.19 -0.30
C SER A 154 -7.80 -5.49 -1.14
N GLY A 155 -8.01 -6.77 -1.44
CA GLY A 155 -9.09 -7.21 -2.28
C GLY A 155 -8.70 -7.21 -3.76
N LYS A 156 -9.71 -7.42 -4.61
CA LYS A 156 -9.60 -7.48 -6.08
C LYS A 156 -10.75 -6.77 -6.75
N GLY A 157 -10.50 -6.23 -7.93
CA GLY A 157 -11.53 -5.68 -8.79
C GLY A 157 -11.27 -5.97 -10.25
N GLU A 158 -12.27 -5.83 -11.06
CA GLU A 158 -12.21 -6.02 -12.50
C GLU A 158 -12.53 -4.73 -13.23
N LEU A 159 -11.70 -4.44 -14.23
CA LEU A 159 -11.96 -3.43 -15.24
C LEU A 159 -12.64 -4.10 -16.43
N SER A 160 -13.78 -3.56 -16.86
CA SER A 160 -14.51 -4.00 -18.04
C SER A 160 -14.92 -2.81 -18.89
N TRP A 161 -14.93 -3.02 -20.20
CA TRP A 161 -15.44 -2.06 -21.16
C TRP A 161 -16.81 -2.53 -21.65
N ARG A 162 -17.79 -1.64 -21.71
CA ARG A 162 -19.10 -1.92 -22.31
C ARG A 162 -19.14 -1.45 -23.74
N ASP A 163 -19.54 -2.36 -24.61
CA ASP A 163 -19.79 -2.05 -26.01
C ASP A 163 -21.09 -1.24 -26.22
N PRO A 164 -21.37 -0.74 -27.43
CA PRO A 164 -22.61 0.00 -27.72
C PRO A 164 -23.89 -0.80 -27.47
N GLU A 165 -23.81 -2.12 -27.52
CA GLU A 165 -24.91 -3.04 -27.23
C GLU A 165 -25.12 -3.27 -25.73
N GLY A 166 -24.20 -2.77 -24.88
CA GLY A 166 -24.22 -2.85 -23.42
C GLY A 166 -23.58 -4.12 -22.86
N LEU A 167 -22.95 -4.95 -23.69
CA LEU A 167 -22.24 -6.15 -23.24
C LEU A 167 -20.88 -5.74 -22.60
N ALA A 168 -20.61 -6.27 -21.41
CA ALA A 168 -19.35 -6.03 -20.72
C ALA A 168 -18.24 -6.98 -21.17
N HIS A 169 -17.10 -6.42 -21.57
CA HIS A 169 -15.91 -7.15 -21.95
C HIS A 169 -14.83 -6.97 -20.89
N HIS A 170 -14.37 -8.06 -20.29
CA HIS A 170 -13.29 -8.03 -19.31
C HIS A 170 -11.99 -7.52 -19.95
N VAL A 171 -11.34 -6.56 -19.30
CA VAL A 171 -10.07 -5.98 -19.76
C VAL A 171 -8.91 -6.43 -18.89
N SER A 172 -9.03 -6.27 -17.57
CA SER A 172 -7.97 -6.66 -16.63
C SER A 172 -8.46 -6.78 -15.21
N THR A 173 -7.73 -7.55 -14.40
CA THR A 173 -7.92 -7.65 -12.97
C THR A 173 -6.95 -6.71 -12.26
N VAL A 174 -7.45 -6.05 -11.22
CA VAL A 174 -6.70 -5.12 -10.37
C VAL A 174 -6.52 -5.75 -9.00
N GLU A 175 -5.29 -5.79 -8.54
CA GLU A 175 -4.90 -6.34 -7.25
C GLU A 175 -4.16 -5.30 -6.39
N LYS A 176 -3.85 -5.67 -5.15
CA LYS A 176 -3.12 -4.83 -4.19
C LYS A 176 -1.91 -4.12 -4.80
N GLY A 177 -1.73 -2.85 -4.48
CA GLY A 177 -0.63 -2.00 -4.93
C GLY A 177 -0.88 -1.27 -6.25
N ARG A 178 -1.95 -1.62 -6.99
CA ARG A 178 -2.27 -0.98 -8.29
C ARG A 178 -3.06 0.30 -8.09
N LEU A 179 -2.65 1.33 -8.81
CA LEU A 179 -3.42 2.58 -8.97
C LEU A 179 -4.36 2.44 -10.15
N ILE A 180 -5.59 2.93 -10.01
CA ILE A 180 -6.63 2.88 -11.02
C ILE A 180 -7.34 4.21 -11.17
N GLY A 181 -7.80 4.48 -12.38
CA GLY A 181 -8.53 5.69 -12.73
C GLY A 181 -7.66 6.92 -12.93
N ASP A 182 -6.35 6.78 -12.89
CA ASP A 182 -5.35 7.82 -13.06
C ASP A 182 -5.38 8.46 -14.45
N LEU A 183 -5.49 7.66 -15.53
CA LEU A 183 -5.50 8.17 -16.89
C LEU A 183 -6.67 9.13 -17.14
N ALA A 184 -7.89 8.74 -16.79
CA ALA A 184 -9.07 9.58 -16.96
C ALA A 184 -8.95 10.92 -16.19
N VAL A 185 -8.36 10.87 -14.99
CA VAL A 185 -8.09 12.06 -14.17
C VAL A 185 -7.05 12.97 -14.87
N ILE A 186 -5.94 12.40 -15.36
CA ILE A 186 -4.85 13.18 -15.97
C ILE A 186 -5.32 13.86 -17.25
N VAL A 187 -5.98 13.12 -18.16
CA VAL A 187 -6.47 13.67 -19.44
C VAL A 187 -7.75 14.47 -19.29
N ASN A 188 -8.39 14.41 -18.13
CA ASN A 188 -9.66 15.07 -17.81
C ASN A 188 -10.81 14.66 -18.74
N GLU A 189 -10.84 13.38 -19.09
CA GLU A 189 -11.89 12.78 -19.91
C GLU A 189 -12.74 11.78 -19.12
N PRO A 190 -13.95 11.44 -19.58
CA PRO A 190 -14.79 10.45 -18.92
C PRO A 190 -14.08 9.09 -18.76
N ARG A 191 -14.48 8.32 -17.74
CA ARG A 191 -14.00 6.97 -17.52
C ARG A 191 -14.27 6.11 -18.75
N GLN A 192 -13.27 5.40 -19.22
CA GLN A 192 -13.42 4.54 -20.42
C GLN A 192 -13.89 3.13 -20.07
N MET A 193 -13.95 2.79 -18.78
CA MET A 193 -14.26 1.45 -18.29
C MET A 193 -15.07 1.52 -16.99
N ASP A 194 -15.81 0.46 -16.72
CA ASP A 194 -16.36 0.16 -15.41
C ASP A 194 -15.25 -0.44 -14.52
N PHE A 195 -15.31 -0.16 -13.23
CA PHE A 195 -14.51 -0.86 -12.24
C PHE A 195 -15.40 -1.39 -11.12
N VAL A 196 -15.41 -2.72 -10.95
CA VAL A 196 -16.25 -3.45 -9.99
C VAL A 196 -15.36 -4.25 -9.05
N ALA A 197 -15.65 -4.20 -7.75
CA ALA A 197 -14.99 -5.05 -6.77
C ALA A 197 -15.49 -6.50 -6.88
N VAL A 198 -14.61 -7.48 -7.07
CA VAL A 198 -14.98 -8.90 -7.16
C VAL A 198 -14.85 -9.64 -5.83
N GLU A 199 -14.27 -8.98 -4.84
CA GLU A 199 -14.25 -9.36 -3.42
C GLU A 199 -14.27 -8.10 -2.57
N ASP A 200 -14.54 -8.24 -1.26
CA ASP A 200 -14.49 -7.10 -0.32
C ASP A 200 -13.14 -6.42 -0.41
N SER A 201 -13.15 -5.15 -0.78
CA SER A 201 -11.95 -4.43 -1.19
C SER A 201 -11.78 -3.12 -0.43
N ARG A 202 -10.53 -2.74 -0.19
CA ARG A 202 -10.17 -1.47 0.44
C ARG A 202 -9.23 -0.70 -0.45
N PHE A 203 -9.52 0.59 -0.59
CA PHE A 203 -8.74 1.52 -1.40
C PHE A 203 -8.32 2.74 -0.59
N LEU A 204 -7.28 3.40 -1.05
CA LEU A 204 -6.99 4.78 -0.71
C LEU A 204 -7.46 5.64 -1.90
N ARG A 205 -8.53 6.41 -1.67
CA ARG A 205 -9.11 7.31 -2.66
C ARG A 205 -8.43 8.67 -2.56
N ILE A 206 -7.95 9.20 -3.67
CA ILE A 206 -7.32 10.53 -3.76
C ILE A 206 -8.11 11.36 -4.76
N GLY A 207 -8.59 12.53 -4.36
CA GLY A 207 -9.36 13.43 -5.22
C GLY A 207 -8.58 13.84 -6.48
N ALA A 208 -9.31 14.04 -7.59
CA ALA A 208 -8.73 14.33 -8.89
C ALA A 208 -7.85 15.59 -8.88
N ASP A 209 -8.30 16.66 -8.25
CA ASP A 209 -7.57 17.94 -8.24
C ASP A 209 -6.24 17.83 -7.48
N GLN A 210 -6.25 17.15 -6.33
CA GLN A 210 -5.05 16.93 -5.52
C GLN A 210 -4.06 16.02 -6.23
N PHE A 211 -4.56 14.95 -6.87
CA PHE A 211 -3.71 14.05 -7.66
C PHE A 211 -3.07 14.79 -8.84
N LYS A 212 -3.84 15.54 -9.62
CA LYS A 212 -3.33 16.38 -10.73
C LYS A 212 -2.27 17.35 -10.25
N SER A 213 -2.55 18.09 -9.18
CA SER A 213 -1.59 19.07 -8.63
C SER A 213 -0.24 18.47 -8.31
N VAL A 214 -0.21 17.23 -7.80
CA VAL A 214 1.06 16.52 -7.52
C VAL A 214 1.73 16.05 -8.81
N VAL A 215 0.97 15.45 -9.74
CA VAL A 215 1.50 14.94 -11.02
C VAL A 215 2.10 16.06 -11.86
N GLU A 216 1.43 17.21 -11.96
CA GLU A 216 1.88 18.35 -12.76
C GLU A 216 3.17 18.98 -12.22
N ASN A 217 3.41 18.88 -10.93
CA ASN A 217 4.57 19.47 -10.26
C ASN A 217 5.72 18.50 -9.98
N ASP A 218 5.58 17.21 -10.31
CA ASP A 218 6.60 16.19 -10.04
C ASP A 218 6.97 15.40 -11.30
N ARG A 219 8.19 15.65 -11.79
CA ARG A 219 8.69 14.99 -13.01
C ARG A 219 8.86 13.48 -12.87
N VAL A 220 9.08 12.98 -11.66
CA VAL A 220 9.31 11.54 -11.42
C VAL A 220 8.03 10.77 -11.64
N ILE A 221 6.92 11.25 -11.05
CA ILE A 221 5.61 10.61 -11.23
C ILE A 221 5.14 10.72 -12.68
N LEU A 222 5.35 11.88 -13.32
CA LEU A 222 4.98 12.08 -14.72
C LEU A 222 5.68 11.07 -15.64
N LEU A 223 6.99 10.86 -15.46
CA LEU A 223 7.75 9.87 -16.22
C LEU A 223 7.30 8.43 -15.93
N SER A 224 6.94 8.13 -14.69
CA SER A 224 6.43 6.81 -14.32
C SER A 224 5.07 6.52 -14.95
N LEU A 225 4.18 7.50 -14.98
CA LEU A 225 2.89 7.41 -15.65
C LEU A 225 3.05 7.26 -17.17
N LEU A 226 3.95 8.02 -17.79
CA LEU A 226 4.28 7.86 -19.23
C LEU A 226 4.77 6.46 -19.55
N ARG A 227 5.62 5.85 -18.72
CA ARG A 227 6.05 4.45 -18.89
C ARG A 227 4.88 3.48 -18.79
N THR A 228 3.97 3.68 -17.85
CA THR A 228 2.77 2.85 -17.69
C THR A 228 1.89 2.94 -18.92
N VAL A 229 1.62 4.15 -19.44
CA VAL A 229 0.83 4.36 -20.67
C VAL A 229 1.51 3.71 -21.87
N SER A 230 2.83 3.90 -22.03
CA SER A 230 3.61 3.26 -23.11
C SER A 230 3.52 1.74 -23.06
N SER A 231 3.59 1.15 -21.87
CA SER A 231 3.42 -0.30 -21.68
C SER A 231 2.02 -0.78 -22.09
N HIS A 232 0.97 -0.05 -21.73
CA HIS A 232 -0.40 -0.38 -22.11
C HIS A 232 -0.58 -0.30 -23.64
N LEU A 233 -0.03 0.73 -24.30
CA LEU A 233 -0.08 0.86 -25.77
C LEU A 233 0.67 -0.27 -26.46
N THR A 234 1.84 -0.65 -25.98
CA THR A 234 2.61 -1.77 -26.53
C THR A 234 1.82 -3.07 -26.42
N ASN A 235 1.26 -3.38 -25.26
CA ASN A 235 0.45 -4.57 -25.04
C ASN A 235 -0.80 -4.58 -25.95
N ALA A 236 -1.48 -3.44 -26.10
CA ALA A 236 -2.63 -3.33 -27.00
C ALA A 236 -2.24 -3.55 -28.46
N ALA A 237 -1.09 -3.00 -28.89
CA ALA A 237 -0.58 -3.21 -30.25
C ALA A 237 -0.22 -4.69 -30.50
N ASP A 238 0.35 -5.37 -29.54
CA ASP A 238 0.70 -6.79 -29.66
C ASP A 238 -0.56 -7.68 -29.70
N LEU A 239 -1.59 -7.38 -28.92
CA LEU A 239 -2.90 -8.04 -28.99
C LEU A 239 -3.55 -7.86 -30.37
N LEU A 240 -3.52 -6.64 -30.92
CA LEU A 240 -4.05 -6.37 -32.27
C LEU A 240 -3.26 -7.07 -33.36
N ARG A 241 -1.94 -7.21 -33.23
CA ARG A 241 -1.12 -7.99 -34.16
C ARG A 241 -1.46 -9.46 -34.08
N ALA A 242 -1.61 -10.02 -32.87
CA ALA A 242 -2.01 -11.41 -32.68
C ALA A 242 -3.39 -11.69 -33.28
N ALA A 243 -4.36 -10.82 -33.09
CA ALA A 243 -5.71 -10.95 -33.65
C ALA A 243 -5.76 -10.87 -35.20
N ARG A 244 -4.79 -10.20 -35.83
CA ARG A 244 -4.69 -10.13 -37.30
C ARG A 244 -4.05 -11.35 -37.96
N VAL A 245 -3.37 -12.19 -37.20
CA VAL A 245 -2.74 -13.43 -37.72
C VAL A 245 -3.78 -14.52 -37.96
N ASP A 246 -4.97 -14.42 -37.34
CA ASP A 246 -6.07 -15.41 -37.46
C ASP A 246 -7.11 -15.06 -38.57
N ILE A 247 -6.82 -14.10 -39.45
CA ILE A 247 -7.69 -13.81 -40.60
C ILE A 247 -7.07 -14.52 -41.83
N PRO A 248 -7.69 -15.60 -42.32
CA PRO A 248 -7.22 -16.34 -43.52
C PRO A 248 -7.33 -15.52 -44.80
#